data_e5c2b75ce0921059359f841e796ef5b3
#
_entry.id   e5c2b75ce0921059359f841e796ef5b3
#
_cell.length_a   1.000
_cell.length_b   1.000
_cell.length_c   1.000
_cell.angle_alpha   90.00
_cell.angle_beta   90.00
_cell.angle_gamma   90.00
#
_symmetry.space_group_name_H-M   'P 1'
#
loop_
_entity.id
_entity.type
_entity.pdbx_description
1 polymer ?
#
loop_
_entity_poly.entity_id
_entity_poly.type
_entity_poly.pdbx_seq_one_letter_code
_entity_poly.pdbx_strand_id
1 'polypeptide(L)'
;MRKALLVIAGTALAIAAACGGNKTAEKGPERLRFMIIPKALDIPVFNYAKLGAERQAKEYGNVEILWNAPASADQLKQKEILESAITQRVDGIAISSLNGDFLTDTINKAIDAGIPVTTWDSDAPKSKRYAFYGVDDFASGRILGEETVRLLNGKGKIAIITSVGATNLQRRLDGIKEALSKAPGIQVVETYDIKEDSIRCAEMMASGTARYPDLAAWVSTGGWPVFTRNATATVDPAKTKVISFDTIQPALDLLREGKVTVLVGQKYFGWGSESVKLLYDIKHGKMPASPIIDSGVDVVTKENVDDYVSKWKKMESGS
;
A
#
# COMPACT_ATOMS: atom_id res chain seq x y z
N MET A 1 7.29 -94.91 44.46
CA MET A 1 7.06 -93.80 45.28
C MET A 1 8.36 -92.97 45.38
N ARG A 2 8.68 -92.18 44.37
CA ARG A 2 9.90 -91.34 44.29
C ARG A 2 9.52 -89.85 44.22
N LYS A 3 9.95 -89.10 45.23
CA LYS A 3 9.77 -87.66 45.29
C LYS A 3 10.87 -87.02 44.42
N ALA A 4 10.47 -86.21 43.46
CA ALA A 4 11.36 -85.40 42.67
C ALA A 4 11.47 -84.00 43.32
N LEU A 5 12.67 -83.57 43.62
CA LEU A 5 13.01 -82.20 44.07
C LEU A 5 13.19 -81.28 42.87
N LEU A 6 12.42 -80.20 42.81
CA LEU A 6 12.63 -79.21 41.80
C LEU A 6 13.48 -78.09 42.42
N VAL A 7 14.66 -77.83 41.82
CA VAL A 7 15.54 -76.67 42.16
C VAL A 7 15.11 -75.50 41.29
N ILE A 8 14.69 -74.45 41.89
CA ILE A 8 14.39 -73.15 41.24
C ILE A 8 15.67 -72.32 41.27
N ALA A 9 16.28 -72.12 40.12
CA ALA A 9 17.37 -71.16 39.92
C ALA A 9 16.79 -69.73 39.72
N GLY A 10 17.03 -68.85 40.66
CA GLY A 10 16.65 -67.49 40.56
C GLY A 10 17.59 -66.66 39.65
N THR A 11 17.11 -66.22 38.54
CA THR A 11 17.84 -65.26 37.71
C THR A 11 17.52 -63.81 38.14
N ALA A 12 18.53 -63.13 38.70
CA ALA A 12 18.43 -61.72 39.03
C ALA A 12 18.50 -60.86 37.75
N LEU A 13 17.39 -60.20 37.41
CA LEU A 13 17.29 -59.27 36.28
C LEU A 13 17.75 -57.90 36.76
N ALA A 14 18.93 -57.48 36.33
CA ALA A 14 19.43 -56.12 36.55
C ALA A 14 18.66 -55.14 35.64
N ILE A 15 17.80 -54.27 36.24
CA ILE A 15 17.15 -53.19 35.55
C ILE A 15 18.15 -52.04 35.42
N ALA A 16 18.75 -51.87 34.25
CA ALA A 16 19.49 -50.67 33.89
C ALA A 16 18.51 -49.52 33.70
N ALA A 17 18.49 -48.60 34.66
CA ALA A 17 17.76 -47.31 34.50
C ALA A 17 18.49 -46.48 33.44
N ALA A 18 18.00 -46.53 32.21
CA ALA A 18 18.37 -45.58 31.16
C ALA A 18 17.78 -44.20 31.52
N CYS A 19 18.58 -43.32 32.05
CA CYS A 19 18.24 -41.89 32.10
C CYS A 19 18.12 -41.37 30.68
N GLY A 20 16.91 -41.47 30.12
CA GLY A 20 16.49 -40.79 28.89
C GLY A 20 16.44 -39.28 29.19
N GLY A 21 17.53 -38.59 28.88
CA GLY A 21 17.48 -37.15 28.84
C GLY A 21 16.40 -36.66 27.89
N ASN A 22 15.36 -36.09 28.44
CA ASN A 22 14.33 -35.40 27.69
C ASN A 22 15.00 -34.22 26.95
N LYS A 23 15.45 -34.47 25.71
CA LYS A 23 15.77 -33.37 24.80
C LYS A 23 14.45 -32.65 24.57
N THR A 24 14.18 -31.59 25.34
CA THR A 24 13.22 -30.58 24.92
C THR A 24 13.66 -30.19 23.52
N ALA A 25 12.89 -30.62 22.53
CA ALA A 25 13.02 -30.13 21.17
C ALA A 25 12.90 -28.61 21.29
N GLU A 26 13.99 -27.87 21.02
CA GLU A 26 13.91 -26.42 20.88
C GLU A 26 12.81 -26.16 19.83
N LYS A 27 11.67 -25.63 20.30
CA LYS A 27 10.67 -25.08 19.40
C LYS A 27 11.39 -24.01 18.58
N GLY A 28 11.54 -24.26 17.29
CA GLY A 28 11.99 -23.23 16.38
C GLY A 28 11.19 -21.94 16.60
N PRO A 29 11.70 -20.78 16.19
CA PRO A 29 11.03 -19.50 16.41
C PRO A 29 9.57 -19.62 15.95
N GLU A 30 8.65 -19.13 16.80
CA GLU A 30 7.22 -19.15 16.52
C GLU A 30 6.96 -18.43 15.20
N ARG A 31 6.25 -19.10 14.27
CA ARG A 31 5.94 -18.54 12.96
C ARG A 31 4.84 -17.52 13.10
N LEU A 32 5.13 -16.27 12.78
CA LEU A 32 4.18 -15.15 12.81
C LEU A 32 3.43 -15.06 11.46
N ARG A 33 2.13 -14.90 11.50
CA ARG A 33 1.26 -14.74 10.32
C ARG A 33 0.76 -13.30 10.24
N PHE A 34 1.24 -12.54 9.26
CA PHE A 34 0.81 -11.16 9.05
C PHE A 34 -0.12 -11.06 7.84
N MET A 35 -1.32 -10.53 8.05
CA MET A 35 -2.27 -10.22 6.99
C MET A 35 -2.00 -8.82 6.45
N ILE A 36 -1.64 -8.73 5.18
CA ILE A 36 -1.43 -7.45 4.48
C ILE A 36 -2.59 -7.25 3.51
N ILE A 37 -3.33 -6.17 3.70
CA ILE A 37 -4.59 -5.90 2.99
C ILE A 37 -4.47 -4.62 2.18
N PRO A 38 -4.20 -4.67 0.86
CA PRO A 38 -4.32 -3.51 -0.02
C PRO A 38 -5.80 -3.13 -0.24
N LYS A 39 -6.05 -1.98 -0.89
CA LYS A 39 -7.41 -1.54 -1.25
C LYS A 39 -8.07 -2.51 -2.23
N ALA A 40 -7.30 -2.96 -3.23
CA ALA A 40 -7.76 -3.88 -4.28
C ALA A 40 -6.57 -4.59 -4.92
N LEU A 41 -6.83 -5.73 -5.60
CA LEU A 41 -5.81 -6.52 -6.30
C LEU A 41 -5.50 -6.00 -7.71
N ASP A 42 -6.41 -5.26 -8.33
CA ASP A 42 -6.28 -4.69 -9.68
C ASP A 42 -5.52 -3.35 -9.74
N ILE A 43 -5.10 -2.81 -8.60
CA ILE A 43 -4.29 -1.58 -8.53
C ILE A 43 -2.80 -1.96 -8.56
N PRO A 44 -2.08 -1.67 -9.67
CA PRO A 44 -0.77 -2.28 -9.94
C PRO A 44 0.35 -1.86 -9.00
N VAL A 45 0.28 -0.68 -8.38
CA VAL A 45 1.30 -0.21 -7.41
C VAL A 45 1.44 -1.14 -6.20
N PHE A 46 0.37 -1.84 -5.82
CA PHE A 46 0.38 -2.74 -4.66
C PHE A 46 1.21 -4.01 -4.89
N ASN A 47 1.52 -4.37 -6.14
CA ASN A 47 2.43 -5.49 -6.42
C ASN A 47 3.85 -5.22 -5.88
N TYR A 48 4.29 -3.95 -5.88
CA TYR A 48 5.58 -3.57 -5.31
C TYR A 48 5.55 -3.59 -3.77
N ALA A 49 4.42 -3.23 -3.16
CA ALA A 49 4.22 -3.40 -1.72
C ALA A 49 4.28 -4.87 -1.31
N LYS A 50 3.63 -5.76 -2.08
CA LYS A 50 3.71 -7.22 -1.88
C LYS A 50 5.15 -7.70 -1.91
N LEU A 51 5.91 -7.30 -2.95
CA LEU A 51 7.31 -7.66 -3.08
C LEU A 51 8.16 -7.16 -1.89
N GLY A 52 7.92 -5.94 -1.42
CA GLY A 52 8.56 -5.39 -0.23
C GLY A 52 8.25 -6.20 1.04
N ALA A 53 6.98 -6.57 1.23
CA ALA A 53 6.55 -7.39 2.36
C ALA A 53 7.18 -8.79 2.36
N GLU A 54 7.17 -9.46 1.20
CA GLU A 54 7.74 -10.80 1.03
C GLU A 54 9.26 -10.81 1.28
N ARG A 55 9.99 -9.79 0.82
CA ARG A 55 11.42 -9.64 1.08
C ARG A 55 11.71 -9.45 2.56
N GLN A 56 10.99 -8.56 3.23
CA GLN A 56 11.19 -8.30 4.65
C GLN A 56 10.84 -9.54 5.49
N ALA A 57 9.78 -10.26 5.15
CA ALA A 57 9.42 -11.51 5.81
C ALA A 57 10.51 -12.59 5.65
N LYS A 58 11.12 -12.67 4.47
CA LYS A 58 12.24 -13.60 4.20
C LYS A 58 13.47 -13.27 5.05
N GLU A 59 13.78 -11.99 5.25
CA GLU A 59 14.88 -11.56 6.12
C GLU A 59 14.68 -11.99 7.58
N TYR A 60 13.45 -11.92 8.09
CA TYR A 60 13.13 -12.39 9.45
C TYR A 60 13.12 -13.92 9.56
N GLY A 61 12.81 -14.64 8.49
CA GLY A 61 12.84 -16.10 8.41
C GLY A 61 11.68 -16.82 9.10
N ASN A 62 10.97 -16.18 10.03
CA ASN A 62 9.83 -16.74 10.78
C ASN A 62 8.50 -15.99 10.54
N VAL A 63 8.39 -15.20 9.50
CA VAL A 63 7.18 -14.45 9.14
C VAL A 63 6.54 -15.04 7.89
N GLU A 64 5.24 -15.29 7.93
CA GLU A 64 4.39 -15.65 6.80
C GLU A 64 3.53 -14.45 6.41
N ILE A 65 3.55 -14.08 5.14
CA ILE A 65 2.70 -13.02 4.59
C ILE A 65 1.42 -13.64 4.01
N LEU A 66 0.29 -13.21 4.55
CA LEU A 66 -1.04 -13.46 4.00
C LEU A 66 -1.47 -12.21 3.23
N TRP A 67 -1.45 -12.27 1.91
CA TRP A 67 -1.83 -11.15 1.05
C TRP A 67 -3.24 -11.36 0.51
N ASN A 68 -4.19 -10.51 0.91
CA ASN A 68 -5.58 -10.63 0.50
C ASN A 68 -6.25 -9.25 0.39
N ALA A 69 -7.08 -9.06 -0.65
CA ALA A 69 -7.86 -7.87 -0.85
C ALA A 69 -9.06 -8.16 -1.78
N PRO A 70 -10.04 -7.24 -1.90
CA PRO A 70 -11.04 -7.31 -2.96
C PRO A 70 -10.38 -7.33 -4.36
N ALA A 71 -11.01 -7.96 -5.34
CA ALA A 71 -10.52 -7.98 -6.73
C ALA A 71 -10.46 -6.55 -7.31
N SER A 72 -11.46 -5.72 -7.02
CA SER A 72 -11.54 -4.29 -7.32
C SER A 72 -11.97 -3.52 -6.06
N ALA A 73 -11.85 -2.19 -6.06
CA ALA A 73 -12.13 -1.34 -4.91
C ALA A 73 -13.57 -1.50 -4.38
N ASP A 74 -13.71 -2.18 -3.23
CA ASP A 74 -14.97 -2.49 -2.56
C ASP A 74 -14.78 -2.46 -1.05
N GLN A 75 -15.32 -1.42 -0.39
CA GLN A 75 -15.14 -1.22 1.05
C GLN A 75 -15.84 -2.29 1.91
N LEU A 76 -16.94 -2.87 1.43
CA LEU A 76 -17.64 -3.93 2.18
C LEU A 76 -16.82 -5.22 2.16
N LYS A 77 -16.31 -5.61 0.99
CA LYS A 77 -15.43 -6.77 0.87
C LYS A 77 -14.11 -6.58 1.60
N GLN A 78 -13.55 -5.36 1.60
CA GLN A 78 -12.34 -5.08 2.39
C GLN A 78 -12.60 -5.26 3.89
N LYS A 79 -13.78 -4.81 4.39
CA LYS A 79 -14.21 -5.05 5.77
C LYS A 79 -14.35 -6.55 6.08
N GLU A 80 -14.99 -7.33 5.20
CA GLU A 80 -15.15 -8.78 5.38
C GLU A 80 -13.79 -9.49 5.48
N ILE A 81 -12.80 -9.10 4.66
CA ILE A 81 -11.44 -9.64 4.71
C ILE A 81 -10.78 -9.29 6.06
N LEU A 82 -10.95 -8.06 6.54
CA LEU A 82 -10.43 -7.65 7.85
C LEU A 82 -11.09 -8.44 8.99
N GLU A 83 -12.41 -8.63 8.98
CA GLU A 83 -13.14 -9.46 9.95
C GLU A 83 -12.70 -10.93 9.89
N SER A 84 -12.44 -11.46 8.70
CA SER A 84 -11.88 -12.80 8.50
C SER A 84 -10.49 -12.93 9.12
N ALA A 85 -9.61 -11.93 8.96
CA ALA A 85 -8.30 -11.92 9.58
C ALA A 85 -8.38 -11.96 11.12
N ILE A 86 -9.33 -11.23 11.71
CA ILE A 86 -9.59 -11.27 13.16
C ILE A 86 -10.02 -12.69 13.59
N THR A 87 -10.95 -13.30 12.85
CA THR A 87 -11.44 -14.65 13.13
C THR A 87 -10.35 -15.70 13.04
N GLN A 88 -9.43 -15.55 12.08
CA GLN A 88 -8.27 -16.41 11.88
C GLN A 88 -7.17 -16.20 12.94
N ARG A 89 -7.31 -15.21 13.81
CA ARG A 89 -6.33 -14.85 14.85
C ARG A 89 -4.93 -14.73 14.28
N VAL A 90 -4.78 -13.91 13.22
CA VAL A 90 -3.47 -13.60 12.67
C VAL A 90 -2.63 -12.81 13.69
N ASP A 91 -1.31 -12.83 13.57
CA ASP A 91 -0.41 -12.19 14.54
C ASP A 91 -0.27 -10.67 14.34
N GLY A 92 -0.70 -10.15 13.20
CA GLY A 92 -0.73 -8.73 12.91
C GLY A 92 -1.44 -8.44 11.60
N ILE A 93 -1.96 -7.23 11.46
CA ILE A 93 -2.66 -6.75 10.27
C ILE A 93 -2.06 -5.43 9.81
N ALA A 94 -1.69 -5.33 8.53
CA ALA A 94 -1.36 -4.06 7.91
C ALA A 94 -2.36 -3.80 6.76
N ILE A 95 -3.07 -2.66 6.82
CA ILE A 95 -4.15 -2.37 5.87
C ILE A 95 -3.98 -0.99 5.22
N SER A 96 -4.12 -0.94 3.88
CA SER A 96 -4.36 0.30 3.14
C SER A 96 -5.87 0.50 3.07
N SER A 97 -6.41 1.42 3.87
CA SER A 97 -7.84 1.59 4.03
C SER A 97 -8.46 2.28 2.82
N LEU A 98 -9.39 1.63 2.11
CA LEU A 98 -10.15 2.31 1.05
C LEU A 98 -10.94 3.50 1.62
N ASN A 99 -11.64 3.26 2.73
CA ASN A 99 -12.33 4.28 3.51
C ASN A 99 -12.00 4.10 4.99
N GLY A 100 -11.13 4.95 5.53
CA GLY A 100 -10.63 4.85 6.90
C GLY A 100 -11.74 5.01 7.95
N ASP A 101 -12.69 5.91 7.72
CA ASP A 101 -13.82 6.13 8.64
C ASP A 101 -14.72 4.90 8.71
N PHE A 102 -15.02 4.29 7.56
CA PHE A 102 -15.84 3.08 7.48
C PHE A 102 -15.19 1.86 8.17
N LEU A 103 -13.86 1.76 8.12
CA LEU A 103 -13.11 0.63 8.69
C LEU A 103 -12.70 0.84 10.15
N THR A 104 -12.86 2.04 10.70
CA THR A 104 -12.40 2.41 12.06
C THR A 104 -12.83 1.41 13.13
N ASP A 105 -14.12 1.07 13.19
CA ASP A 105 -14.65 0.17 14.22
C ASP A 105 -14.11 -1.26 14.07
N THR A 106 -13.91 -1.73 12.83
CA THR A 106 -13.37 -3.07 12.57
C THR A 106 -11.88 -3.14 12.92
N ILE A 107 -11.12 -2.09 12.62
CA ILE A 107 -9.71 -1.96 13.06
C ILE A 107 -9.63 -1.98 14.59
N ASN A 108 -10.51 -1.23 15.27
CA ASN A 108 -10.56 -1.19 16.73
C ASN A 108 -10.89 -2.57 17.32
N LYS A 109 -11.82 -3.32 16.72
CA LYS A 109 -12.14 -4.71 17.12
C LYS A 109 -10.92 -5.63 17.02
N ALA A 110 -10.09 -5.50 15.95
CA ALA A 110 -8.87 -6.28 15.84
C ALA A 110 -7.89 -6.00 16.98
N ILE A 111 -7.70 -4.71 17.30
CA ILE A 111 -6.79 -4.27 18.37
C ILE A 111 -7.31 -4.72 19.73
N ASP A 112 -8.60 -4.59 20.00
CA ASP A 112 -9.25 -5.03 21.24
C ASP A 112 -9.20 -6.58 21.40
N ALA A 113 -9.08 -7.32 20.30
CA ALA A 113 -8.80 -8.77 20.28
C ALA A 113 -7.30 -9.13 20.43
N GLY A 114 -6.42 -8.15 20.65
CA GLY A 114 -4.98 -8.36 20.85
C GLY A 114 -4.17 -8.49 19.55
N ILE A 115 -4.77 -8.18 18.39
CA ILE A 115 -4.10 -8.21 17.09
C ILE A 115 -3.62 -6.79 16.76
N PRO A 116 -2.30 -6.53 16.70
CA PRO A 116 -1.79 -5.22 16.31
C PRO A 116 -2.17 -4.88 14.87
N VAL A 117 -2.59 -3.62 14.67
CA VAL A 117 -2.94 -3.09 13.34
C VAL A 117 -2.10 -1.87 13.03
N THR A 118 -1.51 -1.86 11.84
CA THR A 118 -0.89 -0.69 11.22
C THR A 118 -1.61 -0.35 9.92
N THR A 119 -1.53 0.90 9.50
CA THR A 119 -2.03 1.33 8.19
C THR A 119 -0.88 1.77 7.30
N TRP A 120 -1.07 1.68 6.00
CA TRP A 120 -0.09 2.09 4.99
C TRP A 120 -0.81 2.65 3.76
N ASP A 121 -0.12 3.50 2.93
CA ASP A 121 -0.70 4.16 1.74
C ASP A 121 -1.92 5.04 2.07
N SER A 122 -2.98 4.46 2.57
CA SER A 122 -4.21 5.16 2.97
C SER A 122 -4.58 4.84 4.41
N ASP A 123 -4.70 5.88 5.22
CA ASP A 123 -4.84 5.79 6.66
C ASP A 123 -6.29 5.65 7.15
N ALA A 124 -6.44 5.21 8.40
CA ALA A 124 -7.65 5.27 9.22
C ALA A 124 -7.35 6.04 10.52
N PRO A 125 -7.19 7.37 10.48
CA PRO A 125 -6.63 8.15 11.59
C PRO A 125 -7.51 8.20 12.84
N LYS A 126 -8.80 7.89 12.74
CA LYS A 126 -9.74 7.82 13.87
C LYS A 126 -9.69 6.49 14.61
N SER A 127 -8.97 5.50 14.06
CA SER A 127 -8.82 4.19 14.69
C SER A 127 -7.71 4.15 15.74
N LYS A 128 -7.69 3.07 16.53
CA LYS A 128 -6.64 2.78 17.52
C LYS A 128 -5.36 2.20 16.90
N ARG A 129 -5.17 2.25 15.57
CA ARG A 129 -4.00 1.71 14.89
C ARG A 129 -2.70 2.17 15.52
N TYR A 130 -1.68 1.32 15.54
CA TYR A 130 -0.39 1.64 16.17
C TYR A 130 0.43 2.66 15.39
N ALA A 131 0.46 2.54 14.06
CA ALA A 131 1.17 3.46 13.18
C ALA A 131 0.58 3.48 11.77
N PHE A 132 0.84 4.58 11.07
CA PHE A 132 0.65 4.75 9.62
C PHE A 132 2.01 4.94 8.97
N TYR A 133 2.25 4.23 7.85
CA TYR A 133 3.40 4.45 6.96
C TYR A 133 2.90 4.85 5.57
N GLY A 134 3.23 6.05 5.13
CA GLY A 134 2.81 6.57 3.83
C GLY A 134 3.21 8.03 3.67
N VAL A 135 2.62 8.70 2.70
CA VAL A 135 2.86 10.12 2.45
C VAL A 135 1.91 11.01 3.25
N ASP A 136 2.30 12.25 3.53
CA ASP A 136 1.31 13.28 3.87
C ASP A 136 0.50 13.61 2.61
N ASP A 137 -0.73 13.08 2.56
CA ASP A 137 -1.60 13.21 1.40
C ASP A 137 -1.98 14.66 1.10
N PHE A 138 -2.17 15.50 2.12
CA PHE A 138 -2.47 16.92 1.92
C PHE A 138 -1.26 17.64 1.32
N ALA A 139 -0.07 17.44 1.88
CA ALA A 139 1.16 18.02 1.36
C ALA A 139 1.48 17.53 -0.06
N SER A 140 1.27 16.24 -0.33
CA SER A 140 1.46 15.65 -1.67
C SER A 140 0.48 16.22 -2.69
N GLY A 141 -0.78 16.42 -2.30
CA GLY A 141 -1.78 17.08 -3.13
C GLY A 141 -1.43 18.54 -3.40
N ARG A 142 -0.88 19.25 -2.41
CA ARG A 142 -0.39 20.61 -2.59
C ARG A 142 0.75 20.66 -3.63
N ILE A 143 1.68 19.71 -3.60
CA ILE A 143 2.74 19.59 -4.61
C ILE A 143 2.14 19.45 -6.02
N LEU A 144 1.12 18.59 -6.21
CA LEU A 144 0.43 18.48 -7.51
C LEU A 144 -0.18 19.83 -7.96
N GLY A 145 -0.82 20.53 -7.04
CA GLY A 145 -1.40 21.85 -7.31
C GLY A 145 -0.33 22.89 -7.65
N GLU A 146 0.77 22.96 -6.90
CA GLU A 146 1.89 23.86 -7.13
C GLU A 146 2.57 23.58 -8.49
N GLU A 147 2.79 22.32 -8.84
CA GLU A 147 3.31 21.93 -10.16
C GLU A 147 2.35 22.32 -11.28
N THR A 148 1.04 22.19 -11.06
CA THR A 148 0.02 22.64 -12.01
C THR A 148 0.09 24.15 -12.21
N VAL A 149 0.17 24.93 -11.13
CA VAL A 149 0.32 26.39 -11.19
C VAL A 149 1.59 26.79 -11.93
N ARG A 150 2.71 26.16 -11.64
CA ARG A 150 4.01 26.40 -12.28
C ARG A 150 3.96 26.13 -13.78
N LEU A 151 3.43 24.96 -14.19
CA LEU A 151 3.38 24.54 -15.60
C LEU A 151 2.45 25.40 -16.45
N LEU A 152 1.38 25.90 -15.87
CA LEU A 152 0.38 26.72 -16.55
C LEU A 152 0.63 28.23 -16.39
N ASN A 153 1.73 28.65 -15.73
CA ASN A 153 2.00 30.06 -15.42
C ASN A 153 0.79 30.74 -14.75
N GLY A 154 0.11 30.03 -13.85
CA GLY A 154 -1.00 30.52 -13.03
C GLY A 154 -2.32 30.75 -13.75
N LYS A 155 -2.52 30.24 -14.98
CA LYS A 155 -3.78 30.45 -15.74
C LYS A 155 -4.12 29.26 -16.64
N GLY A 156 -5.42 29.04 -16.84
CA GLY A 156 -5.94 28.02 -17.75
C GLY A 156 -7.06 27.18 -17.14
N LYS A 157 -7.69 26.35 -17.95
CA LYS A 157 -8.72 25.41 -17.53
C LYS A 157 -8.09 24.06 -17.20
N ILE A 158 -8.48 23.48 -16.08
CA ILE A 158 -8.03 22.14 -15.68
C ILE A 158 -9.21 21.25 -15.32
N ALA A 159 -9.04 19.94 -15.49
CA ALA A 159 -9.94 18.92 -14.97
C ALA A 159 -9.18 18.02 -13.98
N ILE A 160 -9.88 17.58 -12.94
CA ILE A 160 -9.28 16.77 -11.88
C ILE A 160 -9.87 15.35 -11.94
N ILE A 161 -9.01 14.34 -11.81
CA ILE A 161 -9.36 12.93 -11.63
C ILE A 161 -9.19 12.58 -10.15
N THR A 162 -10.21 12.01 -9.53
CA THR A 162 -10.19 11.53 -8.14
C THR A 162 -11.15 10.36 -7.95
N SER A 163 -11.19 9.79 -6.74
CA SER A 163 -12.23 8.82 -6.33
C SER A 163 -12.84 9.26 -5.02
N VAL A 164 -14.14 9.51 -5.06
CA VAL A 164 -14.90 9.96 -3.88
C VAL A 164 -15.00 8.84 -2.85
N GLY A 165 -14.80 9.16 -1.58
CA GLY A 165 -14.86 8.21 -0.46
C GLY A 165 -13.51 7.56 -0.09
N ALA A 166 -12.49 7.67 -0.95
CA ALA A 166 -11.14 7.24 -0.60
C ALA A 166 -10.43 8.33 0.22
N THR A 167 -10.03 7.98 1.45
CA THR A 167 -9.53 8.96 2.44
C THR A 167 -8.31 9.72 1.97
N ASN A 168 -7.30 9.03 1.42
CA ASN A 168 -6.07 9.65 0.93
C ASN A 168 -6.32 10.56 -0.27
N LEU A 169 -7.19 10.15 -1.21
CA LEU A 169 -7.46 10.92 -2.43
C LEU A 169 -8.25 12.21 -2.13
N GLN A 170 -9.14 12.16 -1.14
CA GLN A 170 -9.83 13.36 -0.67
C GLN A 170 -8.83 14.37 -0.09
N ARG A 171 -7.89 13.93 0.73
CA ARG A 171 -6.84 14.80 1.30
C ARG A 171 -5.93 15.39 0.22
N ARG A 172 -5.56 14.59 -0.80
CA ARG A 172 -4.80 15.10 -1.97
C ARG A 172 -5.60 16.14 -2.74
N LEU A 173 -6.89 15.90 -2.95
CA LEU A 173 -7.78 16.88 -3.60
C LEU A 173 -7.85 18.18 -2.81
N ASP A 174 -7.92 18.14 -1.48
CA ASP A 174 -7.94 19.32 -0.63
C ASP A 174 -6.60 20.09 -0.71
N GLY A 175 -5.47 19.39 -0.77
CA GLY A 175 -4.14 19.99 -1.00
C GLY A 175 -4.03 20.67 -2.38
N ILE A 176 -4.54 20.02 -3.44
CA ILE A 176 -4.61 20.63 -4.79
C ILE A 176 -5.41 21.94 -4.71
N LYS A 177 -6.61 21.91 -4.13
CA LYS A 177 -7.48 23.08 -4.01
C LYS A 177 -6.82 24.20 -3.23
N GLU A 178 -6.08 23.88 -2.17
CA GLU A 178 -5.32 24.89 -1.40
C GLU A 178 -4.27 25.59 -2.26
N ALA A 179 -3.48 24.84 -3.03
CA ALA A 179 -2.49 25.43 -3.94
C ALA A 179 -3.15 26.28 -5.03
N LEU A 180 -4.23 25.79 -5.64
CA LEU A 180 -4.98 26.51 -6.69
C LEU A 180 -5.66 27.78 -6.18
N SER A 181 -6.04 27.85 -4.90
CA SER A 181 -6.64 29.05 -4.30
C SER A 181 -5.73 30.29 -4.39
N LYS A 182 -4.43 30.07 -4.52
CA LYS A 182 -3.41 31.12 -4.67
C LYS A 182 -3.17 31.53 -6.13
N ALA A 183 -3.82 30.84 -7.09
CA ALA A 183 -3.69 31.08 -8.52
C ALA A 183 -5.09 31.25 -9.18
N PRO A 184 -5.78 32.39 -8.96
CA PRO A 184 -7.17 32.59 -9.39
C PRO A 184 -7.36 32.56 -10.91
N GLY A 185 -6.29 32.61 -11.69
CA GLY A 185 -6.34 32.43 -13.15
C GLY A 185 -6.52 30.97 -13.59
N ILE A 186 -6.42 30.00 -12.68
CA ILE A 186 -6.69 28.59 -12.98
C ILE A 186 -8.14 28.25 -12.62
N GLN A 187 -8.89 27.73 -13.60
CA GLN A 187 -10.28 27.32 -13.44
C GLN A 187 -10.36 25.81 -13.42
N VAL A 188 -10.87 25.21 -12.34
CA VAL A 188 -11.28 23.81 -12.32
C VAL A 188 -12.64 23.70 -13.01
N VAL A 189 -12.68 23.12 -14.21
CA VAL A 189 -13.93 23.00 -15.00
C VAL A 189 -14.76 21.78 -14.61
N GLU A 190 -14.07 20.72 -14.11
CA GLU A 190 -14.72 19.47 -13.71
C GLU A 190 -13.83 18.69 -12.75
N THR A 191 -14.46 17.93 -11.84
CA THR A 191 -13.79 16.94 -11.00
C THR A 191 -14.49 15.59 -11.20
N TYR A 192 -13.79 14.64 -11.78
CA TYR A 192 -14.32 13.34 -12.17
C TYR A 192 -14.09 12.30 -11.08
N ASP A 193 -15.18 11.66 -10.63
CA ASP A 193 -15.13 10.51 -9.75
C ASP A 193 -15.01 9.23 -10.58
N ILE A 194 -13.84 8.59 -10.55
CA ILE A 194 -13.56 7.38 -11.31
C ILE A 194 -13.73 6.08 -10.50
N LYS A 195 -14.05 6.18 -9.20
CA LYS A 195 -14.27 5.01 -8.31
C LYS A 195 -13.10 4.01 -8.31
N GLU A 196 -11.87 4.52 -8.36
CA GLU A 196 -10.63 3.74 -8.44
C GLU A 196 -10.57 2.76 -9.63
N ASP A 197 -11.27 3.06 -10.73
CA ASP A 197 -11.38 2.24 -11.93
C ASP A 197 -10.61 2.85 -13.10
N SER A 198 -9.63 2.12 -13.67
CA SER A 198 -8.78 2.58 -14.76
C SER A 198 -9.52 2.70 -16.10
N ILE A 199 -10.54 1.86 -16.35
CA ILE A 199 -11.34 1.92 -17.56
C ILE A 199 -12.18 3.18 -17.53
N ARG A 200 -12.86 3.41 -16.40
CA ARG A 200 -13.65 4.63 -16.17
C ARG A 200 -12.78 5.89 -16.24
N CYS A 201 -11.54 5.84 -15.77
CA CYS A 201 -10.61 6.95 -15.93
C CYS A 201 -10.36 7.28 -17.41
N ALA A 202 -10.09 6.28 -18.23
CA ALA A 202 -9.86 6.46 -19.67
C ALA A 202 -11.10 7.06 -20.37
N GLU A 203 -12.29 6.56 -20.06
CA GLU A 203 -13.57 7.08 -20.59
C GLU A 203 -13.81 8.54 -20.20
N MET A 204 -13.57 8.89 -18.90
CA MET A 204 -13.74 10.25 -18.41
C MET A 204 -12.72 11.22 -19.03
N MET A 205 -11.47 10.81 -19.19
CA MET A 205 -10.45 11.62 -19.86
C MET A 205 -10.78 11.82 -21.33
N ALA A 206 -11.23 10.80 -22.07
CA ALA A 206 -11.62 10.92 -23.46
C ALA A 206 -12.82 11.88 -23.64
N SER A 207 -13.87 11.69 -22.85
CA SER A 207 -15.08 12.53 -22.91
C SER A 207 -14.80 13.97 -22.44
N GLY A 208 -14.01 14.15 -21.38
CA GLY A 208 -13.64 15.46 -20.87
C GLY A 208 -12.73 16.24 -21.82
N THR A 209 -11.77 15.57 -22.48
CA THR A 209 -10.92 16.19 -23.50
C THR A 209 -11.75 16.68 -24.69
N ALA A 210 -12.73 15.90 -25.13
CA ALA A 210 -13.66 16.30 -26.20
C ALA A 210 -14.58 17.46 -25.78
N ARG A 211 -15.07 17.45 -24.53
CA ARG A 211 -15.96 18.49 -23.97
C ARG A 211 -15.27 19.82 -23.75
N TYR A 212 -13.99 19.79 -23.38
CA TYR A 212 -13.20 20.98 -23.06
C TYR A 212 -11.98 21.08 -23.99
N PRO A 213 -12.14 21.51 -25.26
CA PRO A 213 -11.04 21.52 -26.25
C PRO A 213 -9.92 22.51 -25.91
N ASP A 214 -10.15 23.42 -24.97
CA ASP A 214 -9.19 24.38 -24.42
C ASP A 214 -8.66 23.98 -23.03
N LEU A 215 -8.78 22.68 -22.66
CA LEU A 215 -8.26 22.16 -21.43
C LEU A 215 -6.72 22.25 -21.40
N ALA A 216 -6.19 22.98 -20.41
CA ALA A 216 -4.74 23.17 -20.26
C ALA A 216 -4.06 22.03 -19.49
N ALA A 217 -4.78 21.36 -18.55
CA ALA A 217 -4.24 20.19 -17.86
C ALA A 217 -5.30 19.24 -17.32
N TRP A 218 -4.90 17.95 -17.27
CA TRP A 218 -5.47 16.91 -16.42
C TRP A 218 -4.61 16.77 -15.17
N VAL A 219 -5.23 16.78 -13.99
CA VAL A 219 -4.56 16.62 -12.70
C VAL A 219 -5.19 15.42 -11.97
N SER A 220 -4.41 14.44 -11.58
CA SER A 220 -4.93 13.24 -10.94
C SER A 220 -4.40 13.04 -9.53
N THR A 221 -5.30 12.77 -8.58
CA THR A 221 -4.96 12.44 -7.19
C THR A 221 -4.39 11.03 -7.01
N GLY A 222 -4.40 10.21 -8.06
CA GLY A 222 -3.84 8.85 -8.10
C GLY A 222 -3.32 8.49 -9.50
N GLY A 223 -2.82 7.27 -9.69
CA GLY A 223 -2.10 6.86 -10.88
C GLY A 223 -2.94 6.35 -12.06
N TRP A 224 -4.26 6.38 -12.00
CA TRP A 224 -5.11 5.79 -13.07
C TRP A 224 -4.85 6.34 -14.47
N PRO A 225 -4.57 7.64 -14.69
CA PRO A 225 -4.20 8.15 -16.02
C PRO A 225 -2.94 7.51 -16.60
N VAL A 226 -2.09 6.93 -15.75
CA VAL A 226 -0.76 6.45 -16.14
C VAL A 226 -0.55 4.94 -15.93
N PHE A 227 -1.53 4.24 -15.37
CA PHE A 227 -1.46 2.78 -15.24
C PHE A 227 -1.61 2.06 -16.57
N THR A 228 -2.28 2.69 -17.54
CA THR A 228 -2.44 2.18 -18.91
C THR A 228 -2.18 3.28 -19.94
N ARG A 229 -1.89 2.90 -21.19
CA ARG A 229 -1.71 3.88 -22.26
C ARG A 229 -3.04 4.48 -22.75
N ASN A 230 -4.17 3.83 -22.45
CA ASN A 230 -5.48 4.19 -22.98
C ASN A 230 -5.98 5.54 -22.44
N ALA A 231 -5.76 5.83 -21.18
CA ALA A 231 -6.27 7.04 -20.55
C ALA A 231 -5.71 8.32 -21.18
N THR A 232 -4.44 8.31 -21.62
CA THR A 232 -3.77 9.46 -22.25
C THR A 232 -3.88 9.45 -23.77
N ALA A 233 -4.48 8.44 -24.40
CA ALA A 233 -4.48 8.24 -25.85
C ALA A 233 -5.18 9.39 -26.62
N THR A 234 -6.19 10.02 -26.04
CA THR A 234 -6.96 11.13 -26.63
C THR A 234 -6.42 12.52 -26.24
N VAL A 235 -5.38 12.60 -25.40
CA VAL A 235 -4.81 13.85 -24.93
C VAL A 235 -3.68 14.28 -25.85
N ASP A 236 -3.80 15.45 -26.44
CA ASP A 236 -2.71 16.08 -27.19
C ASP A 236 -1.71 16.75 -26.22
N PRO A 237 -0.50 16.21 -26.02
CA PRO A 237 0.44 16.74 -25.04
C PRO A 237 1.00 18.13 -25.38
N ALA A 238 0.86 18.58 -26.64
CA ALA A 238 1.21 19.93 -27.02
C ALA A 238 0.23 20.98 -26.46
N LYS A 239 -1.03 20.58 -26.22
CA LYS A 239 -2.10 21.47 -25.75
C LYS A 239 -2.40 21.25 -24.28
N THR A 240 -2.47 20.00 -23.83
CA THR A 240 -2.98 19.62 -22.51
C THR A 240 -1.91 18.86 -21.73
N LYS A 241 -1.48 19.37 -20.59
CA LYS A 241 -0.55 18.69 -19.70
C LYS A 241 -1.24 17.59 -18.91
N VAL A 242 -0.51 16.53 -18.58
CA VAL A 242 -0.99 15.49 -17.64
C VAL A 242 -0.07 15.47 -16.44
N ILE A 243 -0.65 15.68 -15.27
CA ILE A 243 0.03 15.70 -13.97
C ILE A 243 -0.63 14.63 -13.10
N SER A 244 0.12 13.64 -12.65
CA SER A 244 -0.45 12.47 -12.01
C SER A 244 0.39 11.98 -10.84
N PHE A 245 -0.23 11.22 -9.96
CA PHE A 245 0.50 10.32 -9.06
C PHE A 245 1.03 9.12 -9.83
N ASP A 246 1.95 8.47 -9.16
CA ASP A 246 2.55 7.17 -9.39
C ASP A 246 3.59 7.12 -10.52
N THR A 247 4.64 6.33 -10.22
CA THR A 247 5.87 6.24 -11.01
C THR A 247 6.22 4.79 -11.34
N ILE A 248 5.20 3.94 -11.54
CA ILE A 248 5.43 2.58 -12.06
C ILE A 248 5.91 2.62 -13.51
N GLN A 249 6.46 1.53 -14.02
CA GLN A 249 7.11 1.49 -15.33
C GLN A 249 6.26 2.08 -16.48
N PRO A 250 4.94 1.76 -16.63
CA PRO A 250 4.11 2.39 -17.67
C PRO A 250 4.04 3.92 -17.56
N ALA A 251 3.98 4.46 -16.34
CA ALA A 251 3.96 5.90 -16.10
C ALA A 251 5.28 6.58 -16.51
N LEU A 252 6.42 5.94 -16.17
CA LEU A 252 7.76 6.44 -16.53
C LEU A 252 7.97 6.43 -18.04
N ASP A 253 7.44 5.43 -18.74
CA ASP A 253 7.49 5.37 -20.22
C ASP A 253 6.65 6.51 -20.84
N LEU A 254 5.43 6.76 -20.36
CA LEU A 254 4.60 7.89 -20.80
C LEU A 254 5.26 9.25 -20.54
N LEU A 255 5.97 9.38 -19.43
CA LEU A 255 6.73 10.59 -19.10
C LEU A 255 7.91 10.81 -20.09
N ARG A 256 8.68 9.75 -20.41
CA ARG A 256 9.75 9.80 -21.41
C ARG A 256 9.24 10.15 -22.81
N GLU A 257 8.08 9.63 -23.16
CA GLU A 257 7.40 9.92 -24.42
C GLU A 257 6.80 11.33 -24.48
N GLY A 258 6.78 12.06 -23.35
CA GLY A 258 6.23 13.41 -23.24
C GLY A 258 4.69 13.45 -23.22
N LYS A 259 4.02 12.30 -23.06
CA LYS A 259 2.57 12.21 -22.92
C LYS A 259 2.10 12.62 -21.52
N VAL A 260 2.97 12.50 -20.55
CA VAL A 260 2.79 12.94 -19.16
C VAL A 260 3.86 13.96 -18.86
N THR A 261 3.54 14.96 -18.06
CA THR A 261 4.44 16.10 -17.80
C THR A 261 5.13 15.99 -16.44
N VAL A 262 4.38 15.60 -15.40
CA VAL A 262 4.88 15.41 -14.03
C VAL A 262 4.25 14.20 -13.41
N LEU A 263 5.05 13.44 -12.68
CA LEU A 263 4.62 12.34 -11.82
C LEU A 263 5.05 12.61 -10.37
N VAL A 264 4.19 12.26 -9.43
CA VAL A 264 4.49 12.25 -8.00
C VAL A 264 4.59 10.80 -7.54
N GLY A 265 5.81 10.36 -7.29
CA GLY A 265 6.11 8.97 -6.90
C GLY A 265 6.06 8.77 -5.41
N GLN A 266 5.70 7.55 -5.00
CA GLN A 266 5.62 7.13 -3.60
C GLN A 266 6.63 6.00 -3.32
N LYS A 267 6.79 5.62 -2.05
CA LYS A 267 7.77 4.58 -1.65
C LYS A 267 7.09 3.19 -1.59
N TYR A 268 6.67 2.67 -2.75
CA TYR A 268 5.82 1.47 -2.85
C TYR A 268 6.39 0.22 -2.16
N PHE A 269 7.69 -0.07 -2.32
CA PHE A 269 8.31 -1.20 -1.62
C PHE A 269 8.27 -1.04 -0.11
N GLY A 270 8.42 0.21 0.37
CA GLY A 270 8.34 0.57 1.78
C GLY A 270 6.97 0.30 2.38
N TRP A 271 5.88 0.42 1.60
CA TRP A 271 4.54 0.10 2.09
C TRP A 271 4.46 -1.32 2.65
N GLY A 272 5.11 -2.27 1.98
CA GLY A 272 5.17 -3.65 2.43
C GLY A 272 6.24 -3.90 3.47
N SER A 273 7.50 -3.51 3.20
CA SER A 273 8.61 -3.82 4.10
C SER A 273 8.47 -3.15 5.47
N GLU A 274 8.11 -1.86 5.52
CA GLU A 274 7.90 -1.16 6.79
C GLU A 274 6.66 -1.66 7.53
N SER A 275 5.59 -2.07 6.82
CA SER A 275 4.43 -2.72 7.45
C SER A 275 4.83 -4.00 8.17
N VAL A 276 5.60 -4.87 7.53
CA VAL A 276 6.08 -6.12 8.15
C VAL A 276 7.01 -5.82 9.33
N LYS A 277 7.92 -4.87 9.19
CA LYS A 277 8.84 -4.46 10.23
C LYS A 277 8.11 -3.88 11.46
N LEU A 278 7.14 -3.00 11.24
CA LEU A 278 6.33 -2.42 12.32
C LEU A 278 5.56 -3.50 13.08
N LEU A 279 4.88 -4.42 12.37
CA LEU A 279 4.15 -5.51 13.01
C LEU A 279 5.10 -6.44 13.78
N TYR A 280 6.26 -6.76 13.21
CA TYR A 280 7.26 -7.59 13.87
C TYR A 280 7.80 -6.93 15.14
N ASP A 281 8.17 -5.65 15.08
CA ASP A 281 8.64 -4.87 16.23
C ASP A 281 7.57 -4.80 17.34
N ILE A 282 6.30 -4.52 16.99
CA ILE A 282 5.20 -4.48 17.96
C ILE A 282 5.00 -5.84 18.66
N LYS A 283 5.04 -6.94 17.91
CA LYS A 283 4.93 -8.30 18.49
C LYS A 283 6.07 -8.62 19.44
N HIS A 284 7.23 -7.99 19.29
CA HIS A 284 8.39 -8.13 20.18
C HIS A 284 8.48 -7.01 21.23
N GLY A 285 7.39 -6.25 21.46
CA GLY A 285 7.29 -5.23 22.49
C GLY A 285 7.94 -3.90 22.16
N LYS A 286 8.38 -3.70 20.93
CA LYS A 286 8.98 -2.44 20.45
C LYS A 286 7.94 -1.58 19.76
N MET A 287 7.47 -0.54 20.44
CA MET A 287 6.45 0.36 19.89
C MET A 287 7.05 1.36 18.89
N PRO A 288 6.25 1.78 17.87
CA PRO A 288 6.66 2.82 16.94
C PRO A 288 6.99 4.12 17.66
N ALA A 289 8.06 4.80 17.24
CA ALA A 289 8.47 6.09 17.81
C ALA A 289 7.48 7.22 17.48
N SER A 290 6.70 7.08 16.39
CA SER A 290 5.65 8.01 15.97
C SER A 290 4.45 7.22 15.44
N PRO A 291 3.22 7.69 15.69
CA PRO A 291 2.03 7.11 15.07
C PRO A 291 1.90 7.44 13.57
N ILE A 292 2.72 8.35 13.04
CA ILE A 292 2.79 8.72 11.63
C ILE A 292 4.25 8.68 11.19
N ILE A 293 4.52 7.91 10.14
CA ILE A 293 5.82 7.76 9.51
C ILE A 293 5.67 8.22 8.07
N ASP A 294 6.01 9.50 7.83
CA ASP A 294 5.97 10.07 6.48
C ASP A 294 7.10 9.50 5.63
N SER A 295 6.74 8.86 4.53
CA SER A 295 7.69 8.29 3.56
C SER A 295 8.24 9.33 2.60
N GLY A 296 7.63 10.51 2.50
CA GLY A 296 7.90 11.51 1.49
C GLY A 296 7.52 11.07 0.07
N VAL A 297 7.61 12.01 -0.86
CA VAL A 297 7.34 11.79 -2.29
C VAL A 297 8.55 12.15 -3.14
N ASP A 298 8.60 11.61 -4.37
CA ASP A 298 9.53 12.03 -5.42
C ASP A 298 8.76 12.75 -6.53
N VAL A 299 9.18 13.96 -6.91
CA VAL A 299 8.65 14.65 -8.10
C VAL A 299 9.52 14.26 -9.28
N VAL A 300 8.89 13.60 -10.27
CA VAL A 300 9.59 13.07 -11.45
C VAL A 300 9.08 13.78 -12.70
N THR A 301 10.04 14.35 -13.43
CA THR A 301 9.83 15.07 -14.68
C THR A 301 10.75 14.48 -15.75
N LYS A 302 10.66 15.00 -16.98
CA LYS A 302 11.51 14.55 -18.08
C LYS A 302 13.01 14.76 -17.79
N GLU A 303 13.36 15.75 -16.98
CA GLU A 303 14.73 16.11 -16.65
C GLU A 303 15.42 15.11 -15.71
N ASN A 304 14.64 14.40 -14.86
CA ASN A 304 15.18 13.49 -13.84
C ASN A 304 14.69 12.03 -13.96
N VAL A 305 13.87 11.71 -14.96
CA VAL A 305 13.26 10.37 -15.11
C VAL A 305 14.29 9.24 -15.28
N ASP A 306 15.41 9.48 -15.94
CA ASP A 306 16.41 8.45 -16.18
C ASP A 306 17.17 8.08 -14.90
N ASP A 307 17.50 9.07 -14.09
CA ASP A 307 18.09 8.87 -12.77
C ASP A 307 17.08 8.16 -11.83
N TYR A 308 15.82 8.55 -11.90
CA TYR A 308 14.77 7.90 -11.13
C TYR A 308 14.59 6.43 -11.51
N VAL A 309 14.53 6.11 -12.80
CA VAL A 309 14.46 4.73 -13.30
C VAL A 309 15.67 3.90 -12.87
N SER A 310 16.86 4.49 -12.86
CA SER A 310 18.07 3.80 -12.41
C SER A 310 17.97 3.42 -10.91
N LYS A 311 17.44 4.30 -10.07
CA LYS A 311 17.16 4.03 -8.65
C LYS A 311 16.05 2.98 -8.50
N TRP A 312 14.99 3.09 -9.30
CA TRP A 312 13.87 2.15 -9.29
C TRP A 312 14.31 0.71 -9.57
N LYS A 313 15.11 0.49 -10.63
CA LYS A 313 15.63 -0.83 -10.97
C LYS A 313 16.45 -1.47 -9.85
N LYS A 314 17.24 -0.68 -9.11
CA LYS A 314 17.96 -1.16 -7.93
C LYS A 314 17.01 -1.60 -6.82
N MET A 315 15.97 -0.81 -6.54
CA MET A 315 14.95 -1.19 -5.55
C MET A 315 14.19 -2.45 -5.99
N GLU A 316 13.87 -2.59 -7.28
CA GLU A 316 13.16 -3.74 -7.82
C GLU A 316 14.00 -5.02 -7.78
N SER A 317 15.30 -4.93 -8.09
CA SER A 317 16.23 -6.07 -8.00
C SER A 317 16.60 -6.45 -6.56
N GLY A 318 16.42 -5.53 -5.61
CA GLY A 318 16.85 -5.73 -4.22
C GLY A 318 18.36 -5.60 -4.04
N SER A 319 19.03 -4.88 -4.95
CA SER A 319 20.47 -4.64 -4.95
C SER A 319 20.83 -3.22 -4.52
#